data_aa9a11d3bbdb5cf4521747a32ce84792
#
_entry.id   aa9a11d3bbdb5cf4521747a32ce84792
#
_cell.length_a   1.000
_cell.length_b   1.000
_cell.length_c   1.000
_cell.angle_alpha   90.00
_cell.angle_beta   90.00
_cell.angle_gamma   90.00
#
_symmetry.space_group_name_H-M   'P 1'
#
loop_
_entity.id
_entity.type
_entity.pdbx_description
1 polymer ?
#
loop_
_entity_poly.entity_id
_entity_poly.type
_entity_poly.pdbx_seq_one_letter_code
_entity_poly.pdbx_strand_id
1 'polypeptide(L)'
;MILYLDTSALVKRYFRESYSDEILSGWKAAAQIITSFVAYAETMASIYRKKREAGFDDLLIREIAGSFRRDWESFIRVEVNEELSEYIDRVVEEYPLRGFDAIHLASALAIHKVFPDDFVFACFDDRLARAAESEGLQVMGK
;
A
#
# COMPACT_ATOMS: atom_id res chain seq x y z
N MET A 1 -0.60 3.03 16.25
CA MET A 1 0.20 2.51 15.12
C MET A 1 -0.17 3.27 13.86
N ILE A 2 0.84 3.60 13.07
CA ILE A 2 0.65 4.16 11.73
C ILE A 2 0.92 3.04 10.74
N LEU A 3 -0.03 2.78 9.88
CA LEU A 3 0.04 1.66 8.94
C LEU A 3 0.10 2.19 7.50
N TYR A 4 1.23 1.98 6.83
CA TYR A 4 1.35 2.23 5.40
C TYR A 4 1.01 0.97 4.63
N LEU A 5 0.14 1.08 3.65
CA LEU A 5 -0.26 -0.04 2.80
C LEU A 5 0.20 0.23 1.36
N ASP A 6 0.98 -0.69 0.78
CA ASP A 6 1.14 -0.70 -0.66
C ASP A 6 -0.11 -1.32 -1.29
N THR A 7 -0.19 -1.36 -2.60
CA THR A 7 -1.39 -1.86 -3.29
C THR A 7 -1.62 -3.35 -3.02
N SER A 8 -0.56 -4.16 -2.93
CA SER A 8 -0.71 -5.60 -2.66
C SER A 8 -1.35 -5.85 -1.28
N ALA A 9 -1.00 -5.04 -0.29
CA ALA A 9 -1.58 -5.12 1.04
C ALA A 9 -3.01 -4.58 1.06
N LEU A 10 -3.23 -3.45 0.39
CA LEU A 10 -4.54 -2.78 0.36
C LEU A 10 -5.62 -3.67 -0.24
N VAL A 11 -5.32 -4.37 -1.32
CA VAL A 11 -6.26 -5.28 -2.00
C VAL A 11 -6.75 -6.40 -1.07
N LYS A 12 -5.93 -6.83 -0.12
CA LYS A 12 -6.28 -7.88 0.84
C LYS A 12 -7.43 -7.49 1.78
N ARG A 13 -7.71 -6.21 1.89
CA ARG A 13 -8.85 -5.70 2.67
C ARG A 13 -10.18 -6.01 1.96
N TYR A 14 -10.16 -6.05 0.64
CA TYR A 14 -11.36 -6.14 -0.20
C TYR A 14 -11.59 -7.52 -0.80
N PHE A 15 -10.55 -8.33 -0.92
CA PHE A 15 -10.63 -9.70 -1.42
C PHE A 15 -9.95 -10.63 -0.43
N ARG A 16 -10.63 -11.72 -0.09
CA ARG A 16 -10.08 -12.71 0.82
C ARG A 16 -8.95 -13.49 0.15
N GLU A 17 -7.75 -13.34 0.67
CA GLU A 17 -6.56 -14.05 0.19
C GLU A 17 -5.58 -14.23 1.35
N SER A 18 -4.41 -14.81 1.09
CA SER A 18 -3.38 -14.99 2.12
C SER A 18 -3.07 -13.66 2.79
N TYR A 19 -2.91 -13.66 4.09
CA TYR A 19 -2.61 -12.49 4.94
C TYR A 19 -3.74 -11.48 5.10
N SER A 20 -4.94 -11.76 4.60
CA SER A 20 -6.08 -10.85 4.80
C SER A 20 -6.41 -10.63 6.27
N ASP A 21 -6.27 -11.67 7.11
CA ASP A 21 -6.52 -11.52 8.55
C ASP A 21 -5.52 -10.58 9.20
N GLU A 22 -4.25 -10.66 8.83
CA GLU A 22 -3.19 -9.78 9.35
C GLU A 22 -3.45 -8.33 8.94
N ILE A 23 -3.88 -8.12 7.69
CA ILE A 23 -4.23 -6.78 7.22
C ILE A 23 -5.43 -6.22 7.99
N LEU A 24 -6.48 -7.01 8.17
CA LEU A 24 -7.66 -6.57 8.92
C LEU A 24 -7.33 -6.25 10.37
N SER A 25 -6.48 -7.05 10.99
CA SER A 25 -6.03 -6.83 12.36
C SER A 25 -5.23 -5.52 12.47
N GLY A 26 -4.27 -5.32 11.56
CA GLY A 26 -3.48 -4.09 11.50
C GLY A 26 -4.33 -2.85 11.22
N TRP A 27 -5.32 -3.00 10.34
CA TRP A 27 -6.25 -1.91 10.02
C TRP A 27 -7.02 -1.43 11.25
N LYS A 28 -7.53 -2.38 12.04
CA LYS A 28 -8.25 -2.06 13.27
C LYS A 28 -7.36 -1.38 14.33
N ALA A 29 -6.10 -1.80 14.40
CA ALA A 29 -5.15 -1.26 15.37
C ALA A 29 -4.58 0.08 14.97
N ALA A 30 -4.64 0.44 13.69
CA ALA A 30 -4.01 1.65 13.17
C ALA A 30 -4.76 2.91 13.58
N ALA A 31 -4.01 3.89 14.09
CA ALA A 31 -4.54 5.25 14.31
C ALA A 31 -4.69 5.99 12.99
N GLN A 32 -3.79 5.73 12.03
CA GLN A 32 -3.81 6.30 10.69
C GLN A 32 -3.42 5.26 9.66
N ILE A 33 -4.10 5.29 8.52
CA ILE A 33 -3.77 4.48 7.36
C ILE A 33 -3.23 5.40 6.28
N ILE A 34 -2.08 5.05 5.72
CA ILE A 34 -1.36 5.85 4.75
C ILE A 34 -1.10 5.00 3.51
N THR A 35 -1.20 5.61 2.35
CA THR A 35 -0.79 4.98 1.10
C THR A 35 -0.32 6.06 0.13
N SER A 36 0.18 5.65 -1.03
CA SER A 36 0.52 6.58 -2.10
C SER A 36 -0.73 6.92 -2.91
N PHE A 37 -0.75 8.11 -3.48
CA PHE A 37 -1.83 8.53 -4.38
C PHE A 37 -1.98 7.57 -5.58
N VAL A 38 -0.87 6.93 -6.03
CA VAL A 38 -0.91 5.96 -7.13
C VAL A 38 -1.73 4.70 -6.79
N ALA A 39 -1.92 4.42 -5.50
CA ALA A 39 -2.67 3.24 -5.08
C ALA A 39 -4.14 3.29 -5.49
N TYR A 40 -4.69 4.47 -5.76
CA TYR A 40 -6.06 4.56 -6.24
C TYR A 40 -6.23 3.82 -7.58
N ALA A 41 -5.42 4.20 -8.57
CA ALA A 41 -5.49 3.58 -9.90
C ALA A 41 -5.09 2.10 -9.85
N GLU A 42 -4.06 1.76 -9.08
CA GLU A 42 -3.61 0.38 -8.94
C GLU A 42 -4.69 -0.51 -8.32
N THR A 43 -5.35 -0.03 -7.27
CA THR A 43 -6.39 -0.80 -6.57
C THR A 43 -7.62 -0.95 -7.44
N MET A 44 -8.09 0.13 -8.07
CA MET A 44 -9.23 0.05 -8.99
C MET A 44 -8.94 -0.91 -10.14
N ALA A 45 -7.74 -0.86 -10.72
CA ALA A 45 -7.34 -1.80 -11.77
C ALA A 45 -7.34 -3.24 -11.28
N SER A 46 -6.87 -3.48 -10.05
CA SER A 46 -6.87 -4.82 -9.43
C SER A 46 -8.29 -5.35 -9.20
N ILE A 47 -9.20 -4.49 -8.73
CA ILE A 47 -10.61 -4.86 -8.51
C ILE A 47 -11.23 -5.36 -9.81
N TYR A 48 -11.08 -4.61 -10.90
CA TYR A 48 -11.68 -4.96 -12.18
C TYR A 48 -10.96 -6.12 -12.87
N ARG A 49 -9.67 -6.30 -12.63
CA ARG A 49 -8.94 -7.49 -13.10
C ARG A 49 -9.51 -8.75 -12.43
N LYS A 50 -9.72 -8.70 -11.12
CA LYS A 50 -10.32 -9.82 -10.37
C LYS A 50 -11.73 -10.14 -10.84
N LYS A 51 -12.51 -9.11 -11.21
CA LYS A 51 -13.83 -9.32 -11.81
C LYS A 51 -13.72 -10.17 -13.09
N ARG A 52 -12.80 -9.81 -13.97
CA ARG A 52 -12.62 -10.52 -15.26
C ARG A 52 -12.07 -11.93 -15.08
N GLU A 53 -11.09 -12.10 -14.19
CA GLU A 53 -10.41 -13.37 -13.98
C GLU A 53 -11.25 -14.38 -13.18
N ALA A 54 -11.95 -13.92 -12.17
CA ALA A 54 -12.72 -14.78 -11.26
C ALA A 54 -14.22 -14.80 -11.55
N GLY A 55 -14.70 -13.97 -12.48
CA GLY A 55 -16.10 -13.96 -12.88
C GLY A 55 -17.06 -13.38 -11.83
N PHE A 56 -16.60 -12.48 -10.98
CA PHE A 56 -17.48 -11.80 -10.01
C PHE A 56 -18.55 -11.00 -10.75
N ASP A 57 -19.77 -10.97 -10.19
CA ASP A 57 -20.85 -10.23 -10.82
C ASP A 57 -20.68 -8.70 -10.64
N ASP A 58 -21.38 -7.96 -11.50
CA ASP A 58 -21.27 -6.51 -11.55
C ASP A 58 -21.67 -5.84 -10.24
N LEU A 59 -22.71 -6.34 -9.58
CA LEU A 59 -23.21 -5.73 -8.35
C LEU A 59 -22.17 -5.86 -7.22
N LEU A 60 -21.59 -7.04 -7.07
CA LEU A 60 -20.57 -7.29 -6.06
C LEU A 60 -19.34 -6.41 -6.30
N ILE A 61 -18.90 -6.31 -7.54
CA ILE A 61 -17.74 -5.46 -7.88
C ILE A 61 -18.01 -3.99 -7.60
N ARG A 62 -19.21 -3.50 -7.89
CA ARG A 62 -19.60 -2.11 -7.58
C ARG A 62 -19.59 -1.86 -6.08
N GLU A 63 -20.04 -2.83 -5.28
CA GLU A 63 -20.01 -2.72 -3.83
C GLU A 63 -18.59 -2.68 -3.30
N ILE A 64 -17.70 -3.53 -3.82
CA ILE A 64 -16.28 -3.55 -3.45
C ILE A 64 -15.62 -2.22 -3.81
N ALA A 65 -15.81 -1.76 -5.04
CA ALA A 65 -15.26 -0.49 -5.50
C ALA A 65 -15.77 0.69 -4.66
N GLY A 66 -17.05 0.67 -4.31
CA GLY A 66 -17.66 1.68 -3.44
C GLY A 66 -17.08 1.67 -2.04
N SER A 67 -16.85 0.49 -1.47
CA SER A 67 -16.22 0.33 -0.16
C SER A 67 -14.80 0.89 -0.19
N PHE A 68 -14.03 0.59 -1.21
CA PHE A 68 -12.68 1.13 -1.37
C PHE A 68 -12.71 2.67 -1.47
N ARG A 69 -13.60 3.24 -2.27
CA ARG A 69 -13.70 4.71 -2.41
C ARG A 69 -14.03 5.38 -1.09
N ARG A 70 -14.87 4.78 -0.27
CA ARG A 70 -15.20 5.32 1.06
C ARG A 70 -13.97 5.29 1.97
N ASP A 71 -13.26 4.17 1.99
CA ASP A 71 -12.03 4.05 2.80
C ASP A 71 -10.97 5.04 2.33
N TRP A 72 -10.84 5.22 1.01
CA TRP A 72 -9.88 6.14 0.39
C TRP A 72 -9.98 7.56 0.94
N GLU A 73 -11.20 8.01 1.21
CA GLU A 73 -11.44 9.36 1.75
C GLU A 73 -10.81 9.56 3.13
N SER A 74 -10.65 8.49 3.89
CA SER A 74 -10.07 8.55 5.24
C SER A 74 -8.56 8.37 5.28
N PHE A 75 -7.93 7.97 4.18
CA PHE A 75 -6.49 7.72 4.14
C PHE A 75 -5.68 9.02 4.06
N ILE A 76 -4.51 8.99 4.65
CA ILE A 76 -3.46 9.95 4.29
C ILE A 76 -2.85 9.45 2.99
N ARG A 77 -2.89 10.28 1.95
CA ARG A 77 -2.46 9.92 0.59
C ARG A 77 -1.25 10.75 0.22
N VAL A 78 -0.11 10.08 0.06
CA VAL A 78 1.15 10.75 -0.26
C VAL A 78 1.17 11.10 -1.75
N GLU A 79 1.30 12.38 -2.05
CA GLU A 79 1.36 12.85 -3.43
C GLU A 79 2.71 12.50 -4.06
N VAL A 80 2.67 12.21 -5.36
CA VAL A 80 3.88 12.00 -6.16
C VAL A 80 4.26 13.36 -6.75
N ASN A 81 5.12 14.06 -6.04
CA ASN A 81 5.55 15.40 -6.39
C ASN A 81 7.08 15.49 -6.45
N GLU A 82 7.59 16.69 -6.70
CA GLU A 82 9.02 16.91 -6.84
C GLU A 82 9.79 16.59 -5.55
N GLU A 83 9.21 16.87 -4.39
CA GLU A 83 9.85 16.57 -3.11
C GLU A 83 10.09 15.06 -2.94
N LEU A 84 9.17 14.23 -3.46
CA LEU A 84 9.30 12.79 -3.40
C LEU A 84 10.39 12.27 -4.33
N SER A 85 10.73 13.01 -5.38
CA SER A 85 11.71 12.59 -6.39
C SER A 85 13.07 12.24 -5.80
N GLU A 86 13.52 12.96 -4.78
CA GLU A 86 14.81 12.67 -4.12
C GLU A 86 14.80 11.27 -3.48
N TYR A 87 13.70 10.91 -2.84
CA TYR A 87 13.55 9.57 -2.26
C TYR A 87 13.48 8.50 -3.35
N ILE A 88 12.75 8.79 -4.44
CA ILE A 88 12.62 7.87 -5.57
C ILE A 88 13.99 7.61 -6.19
N ASP A 89 14.75 8.66 -6.48
CA ASP A 89 16.08 8.55 -7.07
C ASP A 89 16.98 7.66 -6.23
N ARG A 90 16.95 7.86 -4.92
CA ARG A 90 17.80 7.10 -4.00
C ARG A 90 17.41 5.62 -3.96
N VAL A 91 16.12 5.30 -3.86
CA VAL A 91 15.70 3.90 -3.74
C VAL A 91 15.83 3.12 -5.05
N VAL A 92 15.61 3.75 -6.21
CA VAL A 92 15.80 3.05 -7.49
C VAL A 92 17.28 2.81 -7.81
N GLU A 93 18.16 3.69 -7.35
CA GLU A 93 19.60 3.52 -7.50
C GLU A 93 20.11 2.36 -6.64
N GLU A 94 19.56 2.22 -5.43
CA GLU A 94 20.06 1.26 -4.45
C GLU A 94 19.40 -0.12 -4.54
N TYR A 95 18.12 -0.18 -4.94
CA TYR A 95 17.34 -1.41 -4.93
C TYR A 95 16.74 -1.72 -6.30
N PRO A 96 16.62 -3.02 -6.68
CA PRO A 96 16.03 -3.39 -7.96
C PRO A 96 14.50 -3.35 -7.92
N LEU A 97 13.94 -2.17 -7.79
CA LEU A 97 12.50 -1.94 -7.66
C LEU A 97 11.88 -1.47 -8.97
N ARG A 98 10.64 -1.90 -9.21
CA ARG A 98 9.81 -1.32 -10.28
C ARG A 98 9.38 0.09 -9.87
N GLY A 99 8.98 0.91 -10.86
CA GLY A 99 8.62 2.30 -10.62
C GLY A 99 7.57 2.50 -9.54
N PHE A 100 6.46 1.76 -9.59
CA PHE A 100 5.41 1.92 -8.58
C PHE A 100 5.85 1.44 -7.19
N ASP A 101 6.66 0.37 -7.10
CA ASP A 101 7.21 -0.08 -5.83
C ASP A 101 8.16 0.95 -5.24
N ALA A 102 8.96 1.59 -6.09
CA ALA A 102 9.84 2.68 -5.67
C ALA A 102 9.03 3.86 -5.13
N ILE A 103 7.89 4.18 -5.76
CA ILE A 103 6.99 5.23 -5.27
C ILE A 103 6.43 4.87 -3.89
N HIS A 104 6.02 3.63 -3.68
CA HIS A 104 5.52 3.19 -2.37
C HIS A 104 6.60 3.26 -1.31
N LEU A 105 7.79 2.78 -1.58
CA LEU A 105 8.88 2.85 -0.62
C LEU A 105 9.28 4.29 -0.31
N ALA A 106 9.42 5.12 -1.34
CA ALA A 106 9.74 6.54 -1.16
C ALA A 106 8.67 7.25 -0.33
N SER A 107 7.40 6.98 -0.60
CA SER A 107 6.28 7.56 0.14
C SER A 107 6.31 7.16 1.61
N ALA A 108 6.55 5.88 1.88
CA ALA A 108 6.65 5.38 3.26
C ALA A 108 7.82 6.03 4.00
N LEU A 109 8.98 6.14 3.35
CA LEU A 109 10.17 6.75 3.96
C LEU A 109 9.95 8.23 4.29
N ALA A 110 9.28 8.97 3.40
CA ALA A 110 8.98 10.38 3.64
C ALA A 110 8.09 10.56 4.87
N ILE A 111 7.09 9.71 5.04
CA ILE A 111 6.19 9.77 6.21
C ILE A 111 6.90 9.25 7.47
N HIS A 112 7.65 8.18 7.36
CA HIS A 112 8.39 7.61 8.49
C HIS A 112 9.38 8.63 9.08
N LYS A 113 9.96 9.46 8.26
CA LYS A 113 10.86 10.52 8.74
C LYS A 113 10.15 11.49 9.68
N VAL A 114 8.87 11.76 9.43
CA VAL A 114 8.04 12.66 10.24
C VAL A 114 7.44 11.94 11.45
N PHE A 115 7.03 10.69 11.27
CA PHE A 115 6.39 9.87 12.30
C PHE A 115 7.14 8.55 12.46
N PRO A 116 8.32 8.55 13.11
CA PRO A 116 9.16 7.35 13.16
C PRO A 116 8.67 6.29 14.14
N ASP A 117 7.83 6.66 15.10
CA ASP A 117 7.41 5.75 16.15
C ASP A 117 6.19 4.95 15.72
N ASP A 118 6.24 3.64 15.98
CA ASP A 118 5.12 2.72 15.74
C ASP A 118 4.60 2.77 14.29
N PHE A 119 5.51 2.82 13.33
CA PHE A 119 5.21 2.85 11.90
C PHE A 119 5.43 1.46 11.31
N VAL A 120 4.42 0.93 10.62
CA VAL A 120 4.48 -0.38 9.98
C VAL A 120 4.23 -0.24 8.48
N PHE A 121 5.10 -0.82 7.68
CA PHE A 121 4.97 -0.88 6.23
C PHE A 121 4.45 -2.25 5.84
N ALA A 122 3.24 -2.29 5.28
CA ALA A 122 2.62 -3.54 4.86
C ALA A 122 2.78 -3.73 3.36
N CYS A 123 3.51 -4.77 2.97
CA CYS A 123 3.65 -5.19 1.58
C CYS A 123 3.92 -6.69 1.53
N PHE A 124 3.61 -7.31 0.39
CA PHE A 124 3.74 -8.76 0.23
C PHE A 124 4.57 -9.13 -1.00
N ASP A 125 5.30 -8.17 -1.54
CA ASP A 125 6.33 -8.40 -2.56
C ASP A 125 7.68 -8.52 -1.87
N ASP A 126 8.40 -9.62 -2.13
CA ASP A 126 9.67 -9.92 -1.44
C ASP A 126 10.75 -8.87 -1.67
N ARG A 127 10.87 -8.35 -2.90
CA ARG A 127 11.89 -7.35 -3.22
C ARG A 127 11.63 -6.04 -2.49
N LEU A 128 10.38 -5.61 -2.51
CA LEU A 128 9.97 -4.38 -1.83
C LEU A 128 10.12 -4.52 -0.31
N ALA A 129 9.70 -5.66 0.24
CA ALA A 129 9.83 -5.92 1.68
C ALA A 129 11.29 -5.88 2.13
N ARG A 130 12.19 -6.52 1.38
CA ARG A 130 13.62 -6.50 1.71
C ARG A 130 14.22 -5.10 1.64
N ALA A 131 13.84 -4.33 0.63
CA ALA A 131 14.29 -2.95 0.50
C ALA A 131 13.81 -2.11 1.69
N ALA A 132 12.54 -2.26 2.06
CA ALA A 132 11.95 -1.55 3.19
C ALA A 132 12.66 -1.89 4.50
N GLU A 133 12.93 -3.16 4.75
CA GLU A 133 13.68 -3.59 5.93
C GLU A 133 15.09 -3.01 5.96
N SER A 134 15.77 -3.01 4.81
CA SER A 134 17.11 -2.42 4.69
C SER A 134 17.10 -0.93 5.01
N GLU A 135 15.98 -0.25 4.77
CA GLU A 135 15.80 1.16 5.10
C GLU A 135 15.39 1.38 6.56
N GLY A 136 15.24 0.32 7.34
CA GLY A 136 14.90 0.43 8.76
C GLY A 136 13.40 0.43 9.06
N LEU A 137 12.56 0.15 8.09
CA LEU A 137 11.12 0.06 8.32
C LEU A 137 10.75 -1.29 8.94
N GLN A 138 9.79 -1.27 9.85
CA GLN A 138 9.15 -2.49 10.31
C GLN A 138 8.16 -2.94 9.24
N VAL A 139 8.31 -4.18 8.76
CA VAL A 139 7.52 -4.69 7.64
C VAL A 139 6.53 -5.75 8.12
N MET A 140 5.27 -5.60 7.73
CA MET A 140 4.24 -6.63 7.85
C MET A 140 4.31 -7.51 6.60
N GLY A 141 4.13 -8.82 6.77
CA GLY A 141 4.16 -9.76 5.64
C GLY A 141 5.48 -10.51 5.49
N LYS A 142 6.31 -10.42 6.51
CA LYS A 142 7.60 -11.14 6.55
C LYS A 142 7.62 -12.18 7.64
#